data_bad1b156466b94a36479643ebfd2bd18
#
_entry.id   bad1b156466b94a36479643ebfd2bd18
#
_cell.length_a   1.000
_cell.length_b   1.000
_cell.length_c   1.000
_cell.angle_alpha   90.00
_cell.angle_beta   90.00
_cell.angle_gamma   90.00
#
_symmetry.space_group_name_H-M   'P 1'
#
loop_
_entity.id
_entity.type
_entity.pdbx_description
1 polymer ?
#
loop_
_entity_poly.entity_id
_entity_poly.type
_entity_poly.pdbx_seq_one_letter_code
_entity_poly.pdbx_strand_id
1 'polypeptide(L)'
;MVKCSAFIFDLFFDLPSASRELLAMSTAYTMQTAPTALFDYDKYWASCFEPAPFLPMSREEMDQLGWDSCDFILVCGDAYIDHPSFCSGIIGRTLEAQGFRVGIIAQPDWTNVEAFRVLGKPNIAWGVTAGNMDSMINRYT
;
A
#
# COMPACT_ATOMS: atom_id res chain seq x y z
N MET A 1 7.94 13.70 -42.53
CA MET A 1 6.56 14.06 -42.11
C MET A 1 5.78 12.76 -41.96
N VAL A 2 5.85 12.14 -40.83
CA VAL A 2 5.35 10.76 -40.57
C VAL A 2 3.96 10.87 -39.97
N LYS A 3 2.99 10.24 -40.64
CA LYS A 3 1.60 10.13 -40.19
C LYS A 3 1.54 9.16 -38.98
N CYS A 4 1.50 9.68 -37.77
CA CYS A 4 1.36 8.92 -36.53
C CYS A 4 -0.04 9.09 -35.89
N SER A 5 -1.06 9.46 -36.69
CA SER A 5 -2.38 9.85 -36.14
C SER A 5 -3.50 8.86 -36.41
N ALA A 6 -3.26 7.73 -37.10
CA ALA A 6 -4.35 6.80 -37.44
C ALA A 6 -4.38 5.50 -36.60
N PHE A 7 -3.32 5.19 -35.87
CA PHE A 7 -3.22 3.90 -35.14
C PHE A 7 -3.79 3.92 -33.71
N ILE A 8 -4.08 5.10 -33.17
CA ILE A 8 -4.62 5.24 -31.79
C ILE A 8 -6.14 5.12 -31.78
N PHE A 9 -6.82 5.34 -32.91
CA PHE A 9 -8.28 5.37 -32.94
C PHE A 9 -8.94 3.98 -32.99
N ASP A 10 -8.28 2.98 -33.56
CA ASP A 10 -8.84 1.63 -33.67
C ASP A 10 -8.68 0.78 -32.39
N LEU A 11 -7.73 1.15 -31.50
CA LEU A 11 -7.56 0.46 -30.21
C LEU A 11 -8.61 0.87 -29.16
N PHE A 12 -9.37 1.92 -29.43
CA PHE A 12 -10.35 2.50 -28.51
C PHE A 12 -11.71 1.80 -28.51
N PHE A 13 -11.97 0.99 -29.55
CA PHE A 13 -13.30 0.40 -29.73
C PHE A 13 -13.50 -0.94 -29.04
N ASP A 14 -12.43 -1.64 -28.66
CA ASP A 14 -12.49 -2.98 -28.06
C ASP A 14 -12.36 -3.01 -26.52
N LEU A 15 -12.36 -1.85 -25.85
CA LEU A 15 -12.29 -1.81 -24.39
C LEU A 15 -13.69 -1.98 -23.77
N PRO A 16 -13.82 -2.78 -22.70
CA PRO A 16 -15.09 -2.91 -21.96
C PRO A 16 -15.56 -1.57 -21.42
N SER A 17 -16.89 -1.40 -21.30
CA SER A 17 -17.54 -0.13 -20.95
C SER A 17 -16.98 0.58 -19.72
N ALA A 18 -16.61 -0.19 -18.69
CA ALA A 18 -15.99 0.35 -17.47
C ALA A 18 -14.63 1.01 -17.72
N SER A 19 -13.86 0.49 -18.67
CA SER A 19 -12.55 1.06 -19.04
C SER A 19 -12.68 2.34 -19.86
N ARG A 20 -13.80 2.49 -20.59
CA ARG A 20 -14.12 3.71 -21.33
C ARG A 20 -14.52 4.86 -20.39
N GLU A 21 -15.24 4.57 -19.32
CA GLU A 21 -15.59 5.57 -18.32
C GLU A 21 -14.36 6.06 -17.54
N LEU A 22 -13.46 5.17 -17.19
CA LEU A 22 -12.18 5.53 -16.53
C LEU A 22 -11.27 6.37 -17.43
N LEU A 23 -11.20 6.07 -18.73
CA LEU A 23 -10.45 6.87 -19.71
C LEU A 23 -11.14 8.20 -20.01
N ALA A 24 -12.47 8.24 -20.06
CA ALA A 24 -13.24 9.47 -20.21
C ALA A 24 -13.07 10.39 -18.99
N MET A 25 -12.97 9.85 -17.79
CA MET A 25 -12.63 10.62 -16.58
C MET A 25 -11.19 11.14 -16.61
N SER A 26 -10.26 10.39 -17.20
CA SER A 26 -8.86 10.81 -17.36
C SER A 26 -8.67 11.90 -18.41
N THR A 27 -9.47 11.91 -19.48
CA THR A 27 -9.40 12.94 -20.54
C THR A 27 -10.19 14.21 -20.21
N ALA A 28 -11.05 14.17 -19.20
CA ALA A 28 -11.78 15.33 -18.69
C ALA A 28 -10.93 16.23 -17.75
N TYR A 29 -9.62 15.98 -17.64
CA TYR A 29 -8.72 16.95 -17.02
C TYR A 29 -8.57 18.14 -17.98
N THR A 30 -9.62 18.93 -18.06
CA THR A 30 -9.62 20.19 -18.80
C THR A 30 -8.56 21.08 -18.18
N MET A 31 -7.58 21.48 -18.99
CA MET A 31 -6.59 22.48 -18.57
C MET A 31 -7.36 23.72 -18.13
N GLN A 32 -7.44 23.91 -16.80
CA GLN A 32 -7.94 25.15 -16.26
C GLN A 32 -7.03 26.28 -16.71
N THR A 33 -7.58 27.23 -17.42
CA THR A 33 -6.84 28.39 -17.95
C THR A 33 -6.54 29.46 -16.92
N ALA A 34 -7.11 29.37 -15.72
CA ALA A 34 -6.88 30.28 -14.60
C ALA A 34 -6.50 29.51 -13.34
N PRO A 35 -5.62 30.08 -12.50
CA PRO A 35 -5.26 29.45 -11.23
C PRO A 35 -6.49 29.37 -10.32
N THR A 36 -6.76 28.17 -9.83
CA THR A 36 -7.81 27.90 -8.86
C THR A 36 -7.24 28.03 -7.44
N ALA A 37 -7.99 28.65 -6.52
CA ALA A 37 -7.55 28.70 -5.13
C ALA A 37 -7.44 27.27 -4.57
N LEU A 38 -6.46 27.06 -3.67
CA LEU A 38 -6.11 25.72 -3.16
C LEU A 38 -7.31 24.95 -2.60
N PHE A 39 -8.26 25.64 -1.96
CA PHE A 39 -9.44 25.03 -1.34
C PHE A 39 -10.62 24.86 -2.29
N ASP A 40 -10.53 25.38 -3.52
CA ASP A 40 -11.57 25.28 -4.55
C ASP A 40 -11.33 24.10 -5.51
N TYR A 41 -10.22 23.36 -5.34
CA TYR A 41 -9.99 22.13 -6.07
C TYR A 41 -10.95 21.03 -5.60
N ASP A 42 -11.43 20.22 -6.55
CA ASP A 42 -12.17 19.01 -6.21
C ASP A 42 -11.36 18.13 -5.26
N LYS A 43 -12.04 17.55 -4.29
CA LYS A 43 -11.39 16.62 -3.38
C LYS A 43 -10.79 15.47 -4.17
N TYR A 44 -9.56 15.13 -3.84
CA TYR A 44 -8.92 13.95 -4.38
C TYR A 44 -9.80 12.72 -4.12
N TRP A 45 -9.96 11.86 -5.12
CA TRP A 45 -10.86 10.70 -5.06
C TRP A 45 -10.69 9.84 -3.80
N ALA A 46 -9.43 9.66 -3.35
CA ALA A 46 -9.15 8.90 -2.14
C ALA A 46 -9.66 9.57 -0.85
N SER A 47 -9.95 10.88 -0.87
CA SER A 47 -10.53 11.58 0.29
C SER A 47 -12.00 11.23 0.53
N CYS A 48 -12.63 10.52 -0.40
CA CYS A 48 -14.00 10.02 -0.27
C CYS A 48 -14.07 8.68 0.48
N PHE A 49 -12.94 8.03 0.71
CA PHE A 49 -12.87 6.77 1.44
C PHE A 49 -12.49 7.03 2.90
N GLU A 50 -13.03 6.20 3.76
CA GLU A 50 -12.62 6.16 5.16
C GLU A 50 -11.15 5.66 5.25
N PRO A 51 -10.38 6.09 6.27
CA PRO A 51 -9.06 5.53 6.50
C PRO A 51 -9.14 4.01 6.67
N ALA A 52 -8.29 3.29 5.94
CA ALA A 52 -8.17 1.85 6.15
C ALA A 52 -7.65 1.57 7.56
N PRO A 53 -8.08 0.49 8.23
CA PRO A 53 -7.50 0.07 9.49
C PRO A 53 -5.99 -0.18 9.31
N PHE A 54 -5.21 0.01 10.37
CA PHE A 54 -3.80 -0.34 10.36
C PHE A 54 -3.61 -1.84 10.10
N LEU A 55 -2.49 -2.18 9.47
CA LEU A 55 -2.12 -3.59 9.34
C LEU A 55 -1.84 -4.17 10.72
N PRO A 56 -2.36 -5.37 11.04
CA PRO A 56 -2.32 -5.91 12.39
C PRO A 56 -0.88 -6.22 12.83
N MET A 57 -0.59 -5.87 14.07
CA MET A 57 0.67 -6.16 14.76
C MET A 57 0.47 -7.11 15.94
N SER A 58 -0.77 -7.42 16.28
CA SER A 58 -1.12 -8.32 17.38
C SER A 58 -2.20 -9.32 16.97
N ARG A 59 -2.35 -10.36 17.78
CA ARG A 59 -3.40 -11.35 17.56
C ARG A 59 -4.79 -10.77 17.73
N GLU A 60 -4.95 -9.87 18.72
CA GLU A 60 -6.20 -9.17 18.99
C GLU A 60 -6.65 -8.31 17.81
N GLU A 61 -5.70 -7.65 17.14
CA GLU A 61 -5.99 -6.86 15.93
C GLU A 61 -6.37 -7.75 14.76
N MET A 62 -5.75 -8.92 14.61
CA MET A 62 -6.16 -9.92 13.61
C MET A 62 -7.59 -10.41 13.88
N ASP A 63 -7.93 -10.68 15.13
CA ASP A 63 -9.25 -11.14 15.53
C ASP A 63 -10.32 -10.07 15.26
N GLN A 64 -10.01 -8.79 15.45
CA GLN A 64 -10.88 -7.66 15.08
C GLN A 64 -11.15 -7.59 13.58
N LEU A 65 -10.16 -7.97 12.76
CA LEU A 65 -10.29 -8.06 11.31
C LEU A 65 -10.95 -9.38 10.85
N GLY A 66 -11.23 -10.30 11.77
CA GLY A 66 -11.76 -11.63 11.47
C GLY A 66 -10.74 -12.56 10.78
N TRP A 67 -9.44 -12.33 11.02
CA TRP A 67 -8.38 -13.12 10.42
C TRP A 67 -7.85 -14.17 11.38
N ASP A 68 -7.85 -15.41 10.93
CA ASP A 68 -7.25 -16.55 11.65
C ASP A 68 -5.74 -16.69 11.36
N SER A 69 -5.28 -16.19 10.22
CA SER A 69 -3.89 -16.25 9.77
C SER A 69 -3.57 -15.10 8.82
N CYS A 70 -2.28 -14.77 8.68
CA CYS A 70 -1.77 -13.86 7.67
C CYS A 70 -1.20 -14.64 6.49
N ASP A 71 -1.25 -14.06 5.30
CA ASP A 71 -0.58 -14.62 4.11
C ASP A 71 0.89 -14.20 4.08
N PHE A 72 1.16 -12.95 4.43
CA PHE A 72 2.50 -12.43 4.61
C PHE A 72 2.66 -11.83 6.01
N ILE A 73 3.83 -12.01 6.60
CA ILE A 73 4.23 -11.31 7.83
C ILE A 73 5.53 -10.55 7.53
N LEU A 74 5.48 -9.24 7.72
CA LEU A 74 6.63 -8.36 7.52
C LEU A 74 7.29 -8.08 8.86
N VAL A 75 8.53 -8.49 8.99
CA VAL A 75 9.36 -8.22 10.17
C VAL A 75 10.26 -7.02 9.86
N CYS A 76 10.16 -5.98 10.65
CA CYS A 76 10.88 -4.72 10.45
C CYS A 76 11.68 -4.32 11.69
N GLY A 77 12.91 -3.87 11.48
CA GLY A 77 13.76 -3.28 12.54
C GLY A 77 13.26 -1.90 13.00
N ASP A 78 12.44 -1.22 12.20
CA ASP A 78 11.84 0.07 12.54
C ASP A 78 10.43 -0.11 13.10
N ALA A 79 9.95 0.94 13.78
CA ALA A 79 8.55 1.03 14.17
C ALA A 79 7.64 1.01 12.93
N TYR A 80 6.46 0.44 13.06
CA TYR A 80 5.46 0.48 12.00
C TYR A 80 4.84 1.87 11.92
N ILE A 81 4.98 2.49 10.77
CA ILE A 81 4.31 3.73 10.40
C ILE A 81 3.66 3.50 9.05
N ASP A 82 2.34 3.64 9.00
CA ASP A 82 1.57 3.45 7.78
C ASP A 82 1.68 4.69 6.87
N HIS A 83 2.84 4.85 6.27
CA HIS A 83 3.14 5.95 5.37
C HIS A 83 4.02 5.46 4.22
N PRO A 84 3.83 5.94 2.98
CA PRO A 84 4.57 5.47 1.81
C PRO A 84 6.09 5.71 1.86
N SER A 85 6.58 6.53 2.77
CA SER A 85 8.03 6.69 2.99
C SER A 85 8.65 5.57 3.82
N PHE A 86 7.84 4.71 4.44
CA PHE A 86 8.30 3.61 5.27
C PHE A 86 8.12 2.27 4.57
N CYS A 87 9.15 1.45 4.61
CA CYS A 87 9.21 0.18 3.91
C CYS A 87 8.04 -0.75 4.27
N SER A 88 7.75 -0.92 5.56
CA SER A 88 6.65 -1.77 6.05
C SER A 88 5.28 -1.24 5.62
N GLY A 89 5.10 0.08 5.60
CA GLY A 89 3.86 0.70 5.14
C GLY A 89 3.63 0.46 3.64
N ILE A 90 4.57 0.86 2.79
CA ILE A 90 4.38 0.75 1.34
C ILE A 90 4.27 -0.70 0.87
N ILE A 91 5.13 -1.60 1.37
CA ILE A 91 5.09 -3.02 0.97
C ILE A 91 3.81 -3.67 1.49
N GLY A 92 3.47 -3.45 2.76
CA GLY A 92 2.27 -4.01 3.37
C GLY A 92 1.01 -3.58 2.63
N ARG A 93 0.86 -2.28 2.36
CA ARG A 93 -0.30 -1.76 1.61
C ARG A 93 -0.34 -2.22 0.16
N THR A 94 0.82 -2.40 -0.48
CA THR A 94 0.87 -2.95 -1.85
C THR A 94 0.39 -4.41 -1.89
N LEU A 95 0.80 -5.23 -0.93
CA LEU A 95 0.34 -6.61 -0.83
C LEU A 95 -1.15 -6.69 -0.47
N GLU A 96 -1.61 -5.88 0.49
CA GLU A 96 -3.03 -5.78 0.86
C GLU A 96 -3.90 -5.39 -0.33
N ALA A 97 -3.46 -4.44 -1.16
CA ALA A 97 -4.16 -4.03 -2.37
C ALA A 97 -4.29 -5.15 -3.40
N GLN A 98 -3.46 -6.19 -3.32
CA GLN A 98 -3.59 -7.41 -4.12
C GLN A 98 -4.49 -8.48 -3.47
N GLY A 99 -5.08 -8.17 -2.30
CA GLY A 99 -5.99 -9.06 -1.58
C GLY A 99 -5.33 -10.00 -0.58
N PHE A 100 -4.05 -9.80 -0.26
CA PHE A 100 -3.36 -10.60 0.75
C PHE A 100 -3.59 -10.06 2.16
N ARG A 101 -3.67 -10.96 3.14
CA ARG A 101 -3.69 -10.63 4.56
C ARG A 101 -2.25 -10.43 5.04
N VAL A 102 -1.92 -9.21 5.44
CA VAL A 102 -0.56 -8.82 5.80
C VAL A 102 -0.49 -8.42 7.26
N GLY A 103 0.38 -9.08 8.02
CA GLY A 103 0.69 -8.71 9.40
C GLY A 103 2.07 -8.07 9.51
N ILE A 104 2.25 -7.23 10.53
CA ILE A 104 3.51 -6.52 10.78
C ILE A 104 4.05 -6.93 12.15
N ILE A 105 5.33 -7.29 12.20
CA ILE A 105 6.10 -7.44 13.46
C ILE A 105 7.17 -6.35 13.45
N ALA A 106 6.91 -5.27 14.18
CA ALA A 106 7.79 -4.13 14.26
C ALA A 106 8.72 -4.25 15.47
N GLN A 107 10.00 -4.03 15.26
CA GLN A 107 11.05 -4.00 16.32
C GLN A 107 10.98 -5.19 17.29
N PRO A 108 10.90 -6.46 16.80
CA PRO A 108 10.85 -7.60 17.71
C PRO A 108 12.14 -7.70 18.53
N ASP A 109 12.02 -8.21 19.74
CA ASP A 109 13.19 -8.62 20.50
C ASP A 109 13.88 -9.81 19.78
N TRP A 110 14.98 -9.53 19.12
CA TRP A 110 15.71 -10.52 18.32
C TRP A 110 16.33 -11.65 19.16
N THR A 111 16.44 -11.48 20.48
CA THR A 111 16.91 -12.52 21.40
C THR A 111 15.80 -13.48 21.81
N ASN A 112 14.55 -13.15 21.52
CA ASN A 112 13.39 -13.93 21.92
C ASN A 112 12.59 -14.42 20.70
N VAL A 113 12.61 -15.73 20.49
CA VAL A 113 11.87 -16.36 19.37
C VAL A 113 10.34 -16.12 19.45
N GLU A 114 9.79 -16.01 20.66
CA GLU A 114 8.35 -15.80 20.82
C GLU A 114 7.89 -14.45 20.28
N ALA A 115 8.77 -13.43 20.27
CA ALA A 115 8.47 -12.14 19.65
C ALA A 115 8.17 -12.25 18.15
N PHE A 116 8.67 -13.27 17.48
CA PHE A 116 8.42 -13.53 16.05
C PHE A 116 7.17 -14.41 15.82
N ARG A 117 6.60 -15.00 16.86
CA ARG A 117 5.45 -15.90 16.76
C ARG A 117 4.12 -15.25 17.08
N VAL A 118 4.12 -13.97 17.43
CA VAL A 118 2.93 -13.23 17.88
C VAL A 118 1.76 -13.37 16.91
N LEU A 119 2.01 -13.30 15.60
CA LEU A 119 1.00 -13.42 14.57
C LEU A 119 0.84 -14.85 14.01
N GLY A 120 1.59 -15.81 14.56
CA GLY A 120 1.61 -17.18 14.05
C GLY A 120 2.50 -17.38 12.83
N LYS A 121 2.23 -18.41 12.05
CA LYS A 121 2.95 -18.72 10.82
C LYS A 121 2.22 -18.12 9.62
N PRO A 122 2.91 -17.42 8.71
CA PRO A 122 2.29 -16.95 7.48
C PRO A 122 1.99 -18.11 6.53
N ASN A 123 0.94 -17.96 5.72
CA ASN A 123 0.53 -18.96 4.74
C ASN A 123 1.49 -19.04 3.55
N ILE A 124 2.10 -17.87 3.16
CA ILE A 124 2.92 -17.77 1.97
C ILE A 124 4.38 -17.52 2.34
N ALA A 125 4.70 -16.36 2.94
CA ALA A 125 6.09 -15.99 3.20
C ALA A 125 6.27 -14.99 4.34
N TRP A 126 7.50 -14.97 4.87
CA TRP A 126 8.04 -13.92 5.70
C TRP A 126 8.78 -12.90 4.85
N GLY A 127 8.52 -11.61 5.07
CA GLY A 127 9.35 -10.51 4.58
C GLY A 127 10.18 -9.97 5.72
N VAL A 128 11.49 -9.90 5.58
CA VAL A 128 12.37 -9.40 6.64
C VAL A 128 13.15 -8.19 6.12
N THR A 129 13.10 -7.10 6.87
CA THR A 129 13.88 -5.90 6.60
C THR A 129 14.63 -5.46 7.85
N ALA A 130 15.87 -5.06 7.66
CA ALA A 130 16.70 -4.53 8.76
C ALA A 130 16.20 -3.17 9.28
N GLY A 131 15.29 -2.52 8.54
CA GLY A 131 14.87 -1.17 8.83
C GLY A 131 15.85 -0.13 8.31
N ASN A 132 15.78 1.08 8.86
CA ASN A 132 16.67 2.17 8.51
C ASN A 132 18.10 1.91 9.05
N MET A 133 19.10 2.49 8.41
CA MET A 133 20.50 2.37 8.79
C MET A 133 20.75 2.81 10.26
N ASP A 134 20.01 3.81 10.72
CA ASP A 134 20.12 4.30 12.11
C ASP A 134 19.72 3.24 13.14
N SER A 135 18.70 2.44 12.85
CA SER A 135 18.26 1.33 13.70
C SER A 135 19.33 0.25 13.82
N MET A 136 20.13 0.04 12.79
CA MET A 136 21.26 -0.89 12.81
C MET A 136 22.43 -0.36 13.63
N ILE A 137 22.79 0.91 13.50
CA ILE A 137 23.93 1.53 14.15
C ILE A 137 23.76 1.51 15.68
N ASN A 138 22.58 1.83 16.17
CA ASN A 138 22.28 1.84 17.61
C ASN A 138 22.47 0.49 18.32
N ARG A 139 22.63 -0.59 17.56
CA ARG A 139 22.78 -1.94 18.11
C ARG A 139 24.26 -2.40 18.18
N TYR A 140 25.16 -1.73 17.47
CA TYR A 140 26.58 -2.06 17.37
C TYR A 140 27.47 -1.19 18.28
N THR A 141 26.90 -0.22 18.97
CA THR A 141 27.52 0.60 20.01
C THR A 141 27.12 0.14 21.38
#